data_544798bb00b220eb115141b6360c42db
#
_entry.id   544798bb00b220eb115141b6360c42db
#
_cell.length_a   1.000
_cell.length_b   1.000
_cell.length_c   1.000
_cell.angle_alpha   90.00
_cell.angle_beta   90.00
_cell.angle_gamma   90.00
#
_symmetry.space_group_name_H-M   'P 1'
#
loop_
_entity.id
_entity.type
_entity.pdbx_description
1 polymer ?
#
loop_
_entity_poly.entity_id
_entity_poly.type
_entity_poly.pdbx_seq_one_letter_code
_entity_poly.pdbx_strand_id
1 'polypeptide(L)'
;MINVSEQLKEESKKNHNYYVTANVTLADGTKLSLEKKDFYLDGNGIIDAADSSDFPIGVAIEKTATLSLVNDKGQFDEYSFNGAVFTIFMNLQLSDRLETFKRGSFIVCRKPAIDGEINLTLLDYMSKADRTYKTNLSFPCTAGEVQRDACRQCGLVMGDADFKNSDFQVQKAPEGTTC
;
A
#
# COMPACT_ATOMS: atom_id res chain seq x y z
N MET A 1 2.16 9.47 9.77
CA MET A 1 2.97 8.88 10.88
C MET A 1 2.17 7.74 11.48
N ILE A 2 2.77 6.56 11.69
CA ILE A 2 2.06 5.42 12.32
C ILE A 2 1.96 5.73 13.81
N ASN A 3 0.73 5.72 14.34
CA ASN A 3 0.50 5.97 15.77
C ASN A 3 0.71 4.67 16.54
N VAL A 4 1.77 4.61 17.32
CA VAL A 4 2.17 3.45 18.13
C VAL A 4 2.49 3.88 19.56
N SER A 5 2.37 2.96 20.52
CA SER A 5 2.67 3.25 21.92
C SER A 5 4.15 3.57 22.16
N GLU A 6 4.44 4.34 23.21
CA GLU A 6 5.83 4.59 23.62
C GLU A 6 6.55 3.29 24.01
N GLN A 7 5.82 2.35 24.63
CA GLN A 7 6.35 1.04 24.96
C GLN A 7 6.80 0.27 23.71
N LEU A 8 6.02 0.32 22.61
CA LEU A 8 6.41 -0.30 21.34
C LEU A 8 7.66 0.38 20.76
N LYS A 9 7.76 1.71 20.85
CA LYS A 9 8.95 2.45 20.39
C LYS A 9 10.21 2.04 21.16
N GLU A 10 10.12 1.87 22.49
CA GLU A 10 11.25 1.43 23.29
C GLU A 10 11.61 -0.04 23.04
N GLU A 11 10.58 -0.89 22.96
CA GLU A 11 10.79 -2.30 22.67
C GLU A 11 11.35 -2.51 21.26
N SER A 12 10.92 -1.73 20.26
CA SER A 12 11.43 -1.86 18.88
C SER A 12 12.92 -1.59 18.72
N LYS A 13 13.57 -0.97 19.72
CA LYS A 13 15.02 -0.78 19.77
C LYS A 13 15.78 -2.04 20.20
N LYS A 14 15.08 -3.05 20.72
CA LYS A 14 15.65 -4.32 21.15
C LYS A 14 15.49 -5.36 20.03
N ASN A 15 16.06 -6.54 20.19
CA ASN A 15 15.88 -7.62 19.23
C ASN A 15 14.53 -8.31 19.46
N HIS A 16 13.60 -8.24 18.50
CA HIS A 16 12.22 -8.72 18.63
C HIS A 16 11.78 -9.60 17.49
N ASN A 17 10.83 -10.48 17.79
CA ASN A 17 10.12 -11.27 16.81
C ASN A 17 8.82 -10.57 16.42
N TYR A 18 8.85 -9.85 15.32
CA TYR A 18 7.64 -9.42 14.63
C TYR A 18 7.05 -10.57 13.84
N TYR A 19 5.74 -10.56 13.68
CA TYR A 19 5.07 -11.40 12.70
C TYR A 19 3.99 -10.61 11.95
N VAL A 20 3.70 -11.09 10.75
CA VAL A 20 2.76 -10.46 9.85
C VAL A 20 1.41 -11.17 9.95
N THR A 21 0.34 -10.40 9.85
CA THR A 21 -1.01 -10.87 9.56
C THR A 21 -1.62 -10.00 8.47
N ALA A 22 -2.61 -10.51 7.75
CA ALA A 22 -3.28 -9.73 6.73
C ALA A 22 -4.77 -10.03 6.63
N ASN A 23 -5.57 -8.99 6.37
CA ASN A 23 -6.93 -9.13 5.90
C ASN A 23 -6.91 -8.97 4.38
N VAL A 24 -7.45 -9.94 3.67
CA VAL A 24 -7.48 -9.98 2.21
C VAL A 24 -8.90 -9.85 1.72
N THR A 25 -9.11 -9.02 0.72
CA THR A 25 -10.35 -8.97 -0.05
C THR A 25 -10.01 -9.34 -1.48
N LEU A 26 -10.53 -10.45 -1.97
CA LEU A 26 -10.35 -10.91 -3.33
C LEU A 26 -11.19 -10.06 -4.31
N ALA A 27 -10.90 -10.15 -5.60
CA ALA A 27 -11.59 -9.38 -6.62
C ALA A 27 -13.09 -9.70 -6.72
N ASP A 28 -13.51 -10.91 -6.32
CA ASP A 28 -14.92 -11.35 -6.24
C ASP A 28 -15.62 -10.90 -4.95
N GLY A 29 -14.92 -10.21 -4.04
CA GLY A 29 -15.42 -9.76 -2.75
C GLY A 29 -15.24 -10.76 -1.60
N THR A 30 -14.71 -11.95 -1.85
CA THR A 30 -14.39 -12.93 -0.81
C THR A 30 -13.36 -12.35 0.16
N LYS A 31 -13.56 -12.57 1.45
CA LYS A 31 -12.68 -12.08 2.51
C LYS A 31 -11.94 -13.22 3.19
N LEU A 32 -10.63 -13.08 3.30
CA LEU A 32 -9.78 -14.02 4.00
C LEU A 32 -9.04 -13.30 5.12
N SER A 33 -8.78 -14.01 6.22
CA SER A 33 -7.91 -13.53 7.30
C SER A 33 -6.69 -14.46 7.35
N LEU A 34 -5.52 -13.91 7.09
CA LEU A 34 -4.27 -14.64 7.10
C LEU A 34 -3.55 -14.41 8.42
N GLU A 35 -3.18 -15.50 9.07
CA GLU A 35 -2.49 -15.52 10.35
C GLU A 35 -0.98 -15.78 10.15
N LYS A 36 -0.20 -15.67 11.23
CA LYS A 36 1.25 -15.94 11.24
C LYS A 36 1.64 -17.26 10.54
N LYS A 37 0.84 -18.32 10.72
CA LYS A 37 1.10 -19.65 10.15
C LYS A 37 0.97 -19.73 8.64
N ASP A 38 0.26 -18.76 8.03
CA ASP A 38 -0.02 -18.71 6.60
C ASP A 38 1.12 -18.02 5.82
N PHE A 39 2.14 -17.50 6.53
CA PHE A 39 3.29 -16.85 5.93
C PHE A 39 4.57 -17.63 6.17
N TYR A 40 5.42 -17.72 5.15
CA TYR A 40 6.80 -18.15 5.37
C TYR A 40 7.54 -17.11 6.24
N LEU A 41 8.55 -17.56 7.00
CA LEU A 41 9.35 -16.68 7.86
C LEU A 41 10.23 -15.73 7.04
N ASP A 42 10.70 -16.20 5.90
CA ASP A 42 11.57 -15.47 4.99
C ASP A 42 10.78 -14.97 3.77
N GLY A 43 11.33 -14.00 3.05
CA GLY A 43 10.73 -13.49 1.79
C GLY A 43 9.64 -12.43 1.97
N ASN A 44 9.27 -12.08 3.21
CA ASN A 44 8.28 -11.05 3.48
C ASN A 44 8.96 -9.68 3.71
N GLY A 45 8.49 -8.65 3.06
CA GLY A 45 9.04 -7.30 3.21
C GLY A 45 8.09 -6.20 2.75
N ILE A 46 8.25 -5.03 3.32
CA ILE A 46 7.61 -3.80 2.85
C ILE A 46 8.70 -2.78 2.63
N ILE A 47 8.79 -2.25 1.41
CA ILE A 47 9.73 -1.22 1.03
C ILE A 47 8.97 0.11 0.98
N ASP A 48 9.34 1.02 1.85
CA ASP A 48 8.80 2.38 1.97
C ASP A 48 9.84 3.40 1.46
N ALA A 49 10.56 3.10 0.37
CA ALA A 49 11.62 3.96 -0.12
C ALA A 49 11.33 4.46 -1.53
N ALA A 50 11.74 5.69 -1.81
CA ALA A 50 11.89 6.15 -3.19
C ALA A 50 13.08 5.40 -3.81
N ASP A 51 12.85 4.76 -4.95
CA ASP A 51 13.86 3.96 -5.65
C ASP A 51 14.85 4.83 -6.46
N SER A 52 15.04 6.08 -6.09
CA SER A 52 15.99 6.94 -6.78
C SER A 52 16.99 7.58 -5.80
N SER A 53 18.27 7.61 -6.22
CA SER A 53 19.33 8.36 -5.56
C SER A 53 19.04 9.87 -5.50
N ASP A 54 18.19 10.36 -6.41
CA ASP A 54 17.69 11.73 -6.44
C ASP A 54 16.30 11.76 -5.82
N PHE A 55 16.20 12.35 -4.63
CA PHE A 55 14.91 12.55 -3.96
C PHE A 55 14.17 13.73 -4.62
N PRO A 56 13.35 13.50 -5.65
CA PRO A 56 12.66 14.57 -6.34
C PRO A 56 11.57 15.12 -5.42
N ILE A 57 11.68 16.39 -5.08
CA ILE A 57 10.67 17.09 -4.29
C ILE A 57 9.35 17.08 -5.07
N GLY A 58 8.29 16.57 -4.45
CA GLY A 58 6.93 16.56 -5.02
C GLY A 58 6.56 15.31 -5.81
N VAL A 59 7.38 14.25 -5.78
CA VAL A 59 7.03 12.95 -6.34
C VAL A 59 6.34 12.08 -5.29
N ALA A 60 5.26 11.42 -5.70
CA ALA A 60 4.60 10.43 -4.88
C ALA A 60 5.47 9.17 -4.77
N ILE A 61 5.66 8.68 -3.55
CA ILE A 61 6.41 7.46 -3.28
C ILE A 61 5.45 6.28 -3.35
N GLU A 62 5.66 5.37 -4.29
CA GLU A 62 4.98 4.09 -4.33
C GLU A 62 5.63 3.13 -3.34
N LYS A 63 4.79 2.46 -2.54
CA LYS A 63 5.24 1.42 -1.62
C LYS A 63 5.04 0.06 -2.24
N THR A 64 6.03 -0.80 -2.07
CA THR A 64 5.95 -2.19 -2.51
C THR A 64 5.96 -3.13 -1.31
N ALA A 65 5.30 -4.27 -1.44
CA ALA A 65 5.36 -5.34 -0.47
C ALA A 65 5.55 -6.69 -1.18
N THR A 66 6.35 -7.55 -0.59
CA THR A 66 6.47 -8.95 -0.98
C THR A 66 5.97 -9.83 0.14
N LEU A 67 5.17 -10.83 -0.18
CA LEU A 67 4.65 -11.80 0.76
C LEU A 67 4.76 -13.20 0.16
N SER A 68 5.22 -14.16 0.96
CA SER A 68 5.24 -15.57 0.61
C SER A 68 4.26 -16.32 1.51
N LEU A 69 3.22 -16.90 0.88
CA LEU A 69 2.21 -17.67 1.59
C LEU A 69 2.52 -19.16 1.52
N VAL A 70 2.31 -19.85 2.64
CA VAL A 70 2.40 -21.31 2.74
C VAL A 70 1.17 -21.93 2.11
N ASN A 71 1.36 -22.79 1.11
CA ASN A 71 0.27 -23.50 0.42
C ASN A 71 0.53 -25.02 0.31
N ASP A 72 1.32 -25.56 1.20
CA ASP A 72 1.76 -26.97 1.16
C ASP A 72 0.59 -27.99 1.13
N LYS A 73 -0.58 -27.57 1.60
CA LYS A 73 -1.79 -28.39 1.65
C LYS A 73 -2.83 -27.98 0.62
N GLY A 74 -2.50 -27.07 -0.29
CA GLY A 74 -3.45 -26.55 -1.28
C GLY A 74 -4.58 -25.69 -0.69
N GLN A 75 -4.40 -25.12 0.52
CA GLN A 75 -5.46 -24.38 1.20
C GLN A 75 -5.87 -23.10 0.47
N PHE A 76 -5.07 -22.64 -0.48
CA PHE A 76 -5.35 -21.44 -1.28
C PHE A 76 -5.60 -21.73 -2.76
N ASP A 77 -5.68 -23.01 -3.19
CA ASP A 77 -5.79 -23.39 -4.60
C ASP A 77 -7.08 -22.88 -5.26
N GLU A 78 -8.16 -22.74 -4.48
CA GLU A 78 -9.46 -22.27 -4.96
C GLU A 78 -9.54 -20.73 -5.09
N TYR A 79 -8.55 -19.99 -4.57
CA TYR A 79 -8.60 -18.53 -4.53
C TYR A 79 -7.77 -17.88 -5.63
N SER A 80 -8.36 -16.85 -6.25
CA SER A 80 -7.62 -16.00 -7.19
C SER A 80 -7.14 -14.74 -6.48
N PHE A 81 -5.82 -14.62 -6.29
CA PHE A 81 -5.22 -13.42 -5.70
C PHE A 81 -5.00 -12.28 -6.70
N ASN A 82 -5.27 -12.46 -7.98
CA ASN A 82 -5.11 -11.40 -8.97
C ASN A 82 -6.05 -10.23 -8.66
N GLY A 83 -5.50 -9.03 -8.47
CA GLY A 83 -6.25 -7.84 -8.06
C GLY A 83 -6.75 -7.84 -6.62
N ALA A 84 -6.38 -8.84 -5.81
CA ALA A 84 -6.74 -8.88 -4.40
C ALA A 84 -6.11 -7.72 -3.62
N VAL A 85 -6.83 -7.22 -2.63
CA VAL A 85 -6.37 -6.18 -1.71
C VAL A 85 -5.95 -6.80 -0.39
N PHE A 86 -4.70 -6.61 -0.02
CA PHE A 86 -4.11 -7.02 1.25
C PHE A 86 -3.99 -5.83 2.18
N THR A 87 -4.66 -5.86 3.31
CA THR A 87 -4.39 -4.95 4.42
C THR A 87 -3.45 -5.65 5.39
N ILE A 88 -2.19 -5.18 5.44
CA ILE A 88 -1.10 -5.82 6.17
C ILE A 88 -0.95 -5.19 7.54
N PHE A 89 -0.81 -6.04 8.55
CA PHE A 89 -0.55 -5.66 9.93
C PHE A 89 0.75 -6.30 10.41
N MET A 90 1.50 -5.53 11.19
CA MET A 90 2.62 -6.05 11.97
C MET A 90 2.20 -6.19 13.43
N ASN A 91 2.60 -7.28 14.00
CA ASN A 91 2.29 -7.64 15.38
C ASN A 91 3.59 -7.80 16.16
N LEU A 92 3.63 -7.19 17.33
CA LEU A 92 4.73 -7.32 18.27
C LEU A 92 4.17 -7.76 19.61
N GLN A 93 4.68 -8.88 20.14
CA GLN A 93 4.38 -9.30 21.50
C GLN A 93 5.19 -8.45 22.47
N LEU A 94 4.52 -7.60 23.22
CA LEU A 94 5.06 -6.90 24.38
C LEU A 94 4.98 -7.80 25.61
N SER A 95 5.55 -7.36 26.73
CA SER A 95 5.59 -8.13 27.97
C SER A 95 4.20 -8.44 28.54
N ASP A 96 3.24 -7.55 28.33
CA ASP A 96 1.89 -7.57 28.92
C ASP A 96 0.76 -7.66 27.89
N ARG A 97 1.05 -7.40 26.60
CA ARG A 97 0.03 -7.39 25.53
C ARG A 97 0.62 -7.61 24.15
N LEU A 98 -0.25 -7.96 23.22
CA LEU A 98 0.03 -7.90 21.79
C LEU A 98 -0.30 -6.49 21.28
N GLU A 99 0.66 -5.85 20.62
CA GLU A 99 0.40 -4.61 19.91
C GLU A 99 0.43 -4.84 18.40
N THR A 100 -0.67 -4.44 17.74
CA THR A 100 -0.88 -4.62 16.31
C THR A 100 -0.99 -3.25 15.65
N PHE A 101 -0.26 -3.03 14.57
CA PHE A 101 -0.38 -1.79 13.80
C PHE A 101 -0.44 -2.06 12.30
N LYS A 102 -1.28 -1.29 11.62
CA LYS A 102 -1.45 -1.36 10.18
C LYS A 102 -0.22 -0.79 9.47
N ARG A 103 0.37 -1.59 8.56
CA ARG A 103 1.48 -1.16 7.71
C ARG A 103 1.01 -0.53 6.42
N GLY A 104 -0.10 -1.00 5.88
CA GLY A 104 -0.66 -0.46 4.65
C GLY A 104 -1.72 -1.35 4.04
N SER A 105 -2.30 -0.88 2.94
CA SER A 105 -3.15 -1.66 2.06
C SER A 105 -2.52 -1.68 0.67
N PHE A 106 -2.40 -2.88 0.09
CA PHE A 106 -1.66 -3.15 -1.13
C PHE A 106 -2.51 -3.99 -2.07
N ILE A 107 -2.26 -3.87 -3.36
CA ILE A 107 -2.96 -4.60 -4.43
C ILE A 107 -2.00 -5.59 -5.05
N VAL A 108 -2.44 -6.81 -5.28
CA VAL A 108 -1.69 -7.81 -6.05
C VAL A 108 -1.76 -7.45 -7.53
N CYS A 109 -0.64 -7.02 -8.10
CA CYS A 109 -0.58 -6.52 -9.48
C CYS A 109 -0.31 -7.60 -10.51
N ARG A 110 0.19 -8.76 -10.11
CA ARG A 110 0.45 -9.89 -11.00
C ARG A 110 -0.18 -11.15 -10.43
N LYS A 111 -0.79 -11.94 -11.32
CA LYS A 111 -1.29 -13.25 -10.95
C LYS A 111 -0.10 -14.11 -10.46
N PRO A 112 -0.07 -14.51 -9.20
CA PRO A 112 0.97 -15.40 -8.72
C PRO A 112 0.79 -16.81 -9.30
N ALA A 113 1.89 -17.57 -9.41
CA ALA A 113 1.79 -19.00 -9.54
C ALA A 113 1.28 -19.57 -8.20
N ILE A 114 0.36 -20.52 -8.27
CA ILE A 114 -0.13 -21.24 -7.10
C ILE A 114 0.52 -22.63 -7.13
N ASP A 115 1.37 -22.85 -6.16
CA ASP A 115 2.07 -24.11 -5.92
C ASP A 115 2.19 -24.28 -4.39
N GLY A 116 3.09 -25.08 -3.87
CA GLY A 116 3.34 -25.21 -2.43
C GLY A 116 3.69 -23.90 -1.73
N GLU A 117 4.19 -22.91 -2.49
CA GLU A 117 4.45 -21.56 -2.05
C GLU A 117 3.79 -20.55 -3.03
N ILE A 118 3.13 -19.53 -2.49
CA ILE A 118 2.55 -18.45 -3.30
C ILE A 118 3.31 -17.16 -3.05
N ASN A 119 4.08 -16.75 -4.04
CA ASN A 119 4.86 -15.52 -3.98
C ASN A 119 4.07 -14.35 -4.55
N LEU A 120 3.77 -13.37 -3.70
CA LEU A 120 2.99 -12.19 -4.02
C LEU A 120 3.88 -10.95 -4.12
N THR A 121 3.74 -10.21 -5.20
CA THR A 121 4.23 -8.84 -5.32
C THR A 121 3.05 -7.89 -5.29
N LEU A 122 3.09 -6.97 -4.34
CA LEU A 122 2.00 -6.05 -4.06
C LEU A 122 2.48 -4.61 -4.18
N LEU A 123 1.63 -3.76 -4.73
CA LEU A 123 1.85 -2.32 -4.84
C LEU A 123 0.78 -1.57 -4.02
N ASP A 124 1.13 -0.43 -3.47
CA ASP A 124 0.13 0.39 -2.79
C ASP A 124 -0.83 1.07 -3.78
N TYR A 125 -1.79 1.83 -3.27
CA TYR A 125 -2.78 2.49 -4.13
C TYR A 125 -2.19 3.59 -5.01
N MET A 126 -0.96 4.06 -4.74
CA MET A 126 -0.28 5.05 -5.58
C MET A 126 0.05 4.50 -6.96
N SER A 127 0.17 3.18 -7.13
CA SER A 127 0.31 2.53 -8.44
C SER A 127 -0.84 2.86 -9.41
N LYS A 128 -2.02 3.22 -8.89
CA LYS A 128 -3.15 3.66 -9.71
C LYS A 128 -2.93 5.04 -10.35
N ALA A 129 -1.99 5.82 -9.82
CA ALA A 129 -1.65 7.13 -10.36
C ALA A 129 -0.71 7.06 -11.57
N ASP A 130 -0.13 5.88 -11.85
CA ASP A 130 0.69 5.66 -13.05
C ASP A 130 -0.19 5.56 -14.33
N ARG A 131 -0.83 6.66 -14.66
CA ARG A 131 -1.63 6.84 -15.88
C ARG A 131 -1.56 8.27 -16.36
N THR A 132 -1.72 8.47 -17.67
CA THR A 132 -1.77 9.80 -18.25
C THR A 132 -2.95 10.59 -17.68
N TYR A 133 -2.66 11.74 -17.11
CA TYR A 133 -3.69 12.67 -16.63
C TYR A 133 -4.43 13.32 -17.80
N LYS A 134 -5.76 13.24 -17.80
CA LYS A 134 -6.64 13.89 -18.77
C LYS A 134 -7.74 14.62 -18.02
N THR A 135 -7.76 15.93 -18.10
CA THR A 135 -8.71 16.74 -17.34
C THR A 135 -9.75 17.43 -18.21
N ASN A 136 -10.94 17.60 -17.64
CA ASN A 136 -12.01 18.45 -18.18
C ASN A 136 -12.16 19.75 -17.37
N LEU A 137 -11.20 20.08 -16.49
CA LEU A 137 -11.22 21.33 -15.73
C LEU A 137 -11.05 22.53 -16.66
N SER A 138 -11.76 23.61 -16.35
CA SER A 138 -11.53 24.91 -16.99
C SER A 138 -10.36 25.64 -16.33
N PHE A 139 -9.43 26.14 -17.12
CA PHE A 139 -8.25 26.86 -16.64
C PHE A 139 -8.42 28.39 -16.85
N PRO A 140 -7.90 29.25 -15.94
CA PRO A 140 -7.11 28.88 -14.75
C PRO A 140 -7.95 28.26 -13.64
N CYS A 141 -7.34 27.29 -12.89
CA CYS A 141 -7.94 26.68 -11.72
C CYS A 141 -6.88 26.48 -10.62
N THR A 142 -7.30 26.12 -9.44
CA THR A 142 -6.36 25.94 -8.32
C THR A 142 -5.62 24.61 -8.37
N ALA A 143 -4.41 24.55 -7.80
CA ALA A 143 -3.66 23.30 -7.67
C ALA A 143 -4.45 22.24 -6.89
N GLY A 144 -5.25 22.66 -5.91
CA GLY A 144 -6.14 21.77 -5.16
C GLY A 144 -7.25 21.16 -6.03
N GLU A 145 -7.77 21.90 -7.02
CA GLU A 145 -8.75 21.36 -7.98
C GLU A 145 -8.11 20.34 -8.91
N VAL A 146 -6.92 20.62 -9.43
CA VAL A 146 -6.16 19.68 -10.27
C VAL A 146 -5.87 18.39 -9.51
N GLN A 147 -5.39 18.48 -8.26
CA GLN A 147 -5.08 17.31 -7.45
C GLN A 147 -6.34 16.48 -7.12
N ARG A 148 -7.45 17.13 -6.76
CA ARG A 148 -8.72 16.43 -6.54
C ARG A 148 -9.21 15.71 -7.79
N ASP A 149 -9.07 16.35 -8.95
CA ASP A 149 -9.46 15.74 -10.24
C ASP A 149 -8.58 14.52 -10.55
N ALA A 150 -7.26 14.64 -10.41
CA ALA A 150 -6.33 13.53 -10.60
C ALA A 150 -6.62 12.36 -9.66
N CYS A 151 -6.79 12.63 -8.36
CA CYS A 151 -7.15 11.60 -7.38
C CYS A 151 -8.47 10.89 -7.75
N ARG A 152 -9.49 11.65 -8.16
CA ARG A 152 -10.78 11.08 -8.59
C ARG A 152 -10.62 10.17 -9.81
N GLN A 153 -9.84 10.57 -10.82
CA GLN A 153 -9.59 9.75 -12.01
C GLN A 153 -8.88 8.46 -11.68
N CYS A 154 -7.99 8.46 -10.68
CA CYS A 154 -7.27 7.27 -10.23
C CYS A 154 -8.02 6.44 -9.21
N GLY A 155 -9.20 6.89 -8.74
CA GLY A 155 -9.93 6.24 -7.65
C GLY A 155 -9.17 6.30 -6.32
N LEU A 156 -8.41 7.39 -6.12
CA LEU A 156 -7.68 7.68 -4.89
C LEU A 156 -8.46 8.67 -4.03
N VAL A 157 -8.27 8.58 -2.73
CA VAL A 157 -8.83 9.53 -1.76
C VAL A 157 -7.70 10.43 -1.27
N MET A 158 -7.93 11.74 -1.34
CA MET A 158 -7.00 12.69 -0.76
C MET A 158 -6.99 12.55 0.77
N GLY A 159 -5.80 12.49 1.35
CA GLY A 159 -5.64 12.45 2.80
C GLY A 159 -5.89 13.81 3.46
N ASP A 160 -5.54 14.90 2.76
CA ASP A 160 -5.75 16.28 3.19
C ASP A 160 -6.22 17.11 1.99
N ALA A 161 -7.32 17.83 2.15
CA ALA A 161 -7.88 18.70 1.11
C ALA A 161 -7.16 20.06 1.05
N ASP A 162 -6.58 20.50 2.18
CA ASP A 162 -5.90 21.78 2.35
C ASP A 162 -4.39 21.56 2.57
N PHE A 163 -3.68 21.35 1.48
CA PHE A 163 -2.22 21.29 1.50
C PHE A 163 -1.60 22.65 1.21
N LYS A 164 -0.33 22.81 1.56
CA LYS A 164 0.42 24.04 1.28
C LYS A 164 0.39 24.37 -0.22
N ASN A 165 -0.02 25.58 -0.57
CA ASN A 165 -0.20 26.09 -1.93
C ASN A 165 -1.36 25.43 -2.71
N SER A 166 -2.37 24.87 -2.05
CA SER A 166 -3.57 24.33 -2.70
C SER A 166 -4.36 25.38 -3.49
N ASP A 167 -4.20 26.66 -3.14
CA ASP A 167 -4.80 27.85 -3.77
C ASP A 167 -3.97 28.41 -4.95
N PHE A 168 -2.78 27.88 -5.20
CA PHE A 168 -1.94 28.32 -6.33
C PHE A 168 -2.69 28.16 -7.65
N GLN A 169 -2.65 29.24 -8.49
CA GLN A 169 -3.34 29.25 -9.78
C GLN A 169 -2.55 28.54 -10.87
N VAL A 170 -3.10 27.47 -11.37
CA VAL A 170 -2.59 26.72 -12.52
C VAL A 170 -3.21 27.30 -13.79
N GLN A 171 -2.39 27.80 -14.70
CA GLN A 171 -2.84 28.58 -15.86
C GLN A 171 -3.32 27.71 -17.04
N LYS A 172 -2.80 26.47 -17.15
CA LYS A 172 -3.14 25.52 -18.22
C LYS A 172 -3.05 24.09 -17.74
N ALA A 173 -3.72 23.20 -18.43
CA ALA A 173 -3.65 21.78 -18.15
C ALA A 173 -2.19 21.27 -18.20
N PRO A 174 -1.74 20.46 -17.24
CA PRO A 174 -0.47 19.76 -17.32
C PRO A 174 -0.58 18.67 -18.40
N GLU A 175 0.05 18.90 -19.55
CA GLU A 175 0.03 17.97 -20.67
C GLU A 175 1.13 16.90 -20.54
N GLY A 176 0.77 15.64 -20.84
CA GLY A 176 1.74 14.53 -20.91
C GLY A 176 2.30 14.09 -19.54
N THR A 177 1.67 14.53 -18.44
CA THR A 177 2.05 14.09 -17.08
C THR A 177 1.22 12.89 -16.65
N THR A 178 1.77 12.09 -15.74
CA THR A 178 1.01 11.09 -14.97
C THR A 178 0.24 11.75 -13.84
N CYS A 179 -0.79 11.12 -13.35
CA CYS A 179 -1.61 11.63 -12.24
C CYS A 179 -0.82 11.82 -10.95
#